data_14755b9e41f322e7617b0a3ffbbf4e82
#
_entry.id   14755b9e41f322e7617b0a3ffbbf4e82
#
_cell.length_a   1.000
_cell.length_b   1.000
_cell.length_c   1.000
_cell.angle_alpha   90.00
_cell.angle_beta   90.00
_cell.angle_gamma   90.00
#
_symmetry.space_group_name_H-M   'P 1'
#
loop_
_entity.id
_entity.type
_entity.pdbx_description
1 polymer ?
#
loop_
_entity_poly.entity_id
_entity_poly.type
_entity_poly.pdbx_seq_one_letter_code
_entity_poly.pdbx_strand_id
1 'polypeptide(L)'
;MDKTITFKIDGVDVKGFPGQTIMEAADAAGVYIPRLCYLKDLTPHGSCRVCTIKVDGRAQAACTQPIAEGVEVENNTAELNEKRRDIIDMFFVEGNHFCMFCEKSGNCELQAMAYRLGICAPKYPFQFPDCSLDATHPDLFIDRNRCILCGRCVNASKVIDEKSVFEFVGRGAAKKIAVNADTLAGTNMAVSD
;
A
#
# COMPACT_ATOMS: atom_id res chain seq x y z
N MET A 1 -20.10 -27.88 -2.56
CA MET A 1 -18.79 -27.88 -3.23
C MET A 1 -18.55 -26.45 -3.71
N ASP A 2 -17.61 -25.76 -3.12
CA ASP A 2 -17.30 -24.38 -3.51
C ASP A 2 -16.78 -24.39 -4.95
N LYS A 3 -17.44 -23.63 -5.81
CA LYS A 3 -17.09 -23.53 -7.23
C LYS A 3 -15.71 -22.88 -7.36
N THR A 4 -14.70 -23.65 -7.75
CA THR A 4 -13.37 -23.12 -8.02
C THR A 4 -13.42 -22.29 -9.30
N ILE A 5 -12.84 -21.09 -9.28
CA ILE A 5 -12.66 -20.19 -10.42
C ILE A 5 -11.21 -20.35 -10.91
N THR A 6 -11.03 -20.59 -12.21
CA THR A 6 -9.71 -20.70 -12.84
C THR A 6 -9.47 -19.54 -13.78
N PHE A 7 -8.31 -18.90 -13.66
CA PHE A 7 -7.87 -17.78 -14.50
C PHE A 7 -6.34 -17.82 -14.67
N LYS A 8 -5.77 -16.95 -15.48
CA LYS A 8 -4.32 -16.94 -15.73
C LYS A 8 -3.66 -15.66 -15.23
N ILE A 9 -2.47 -15.78 -14.63
CA ILE A 9 -1.57 -14.67 -14.34
C ILE A 9 -0.24 -14.93 -15.05
N ASP A 10 0.13 -14.05 -15.98
CA ASP A 10 1.35 -14.17 -16.81
C ASP A 10 1.46 -15.57 -17.48
N GLY A 11 0.32 -16.11 -17.93
CA GLY A 11 0.23 -17.42 -18.59
C GLY A 11 0.17 -18.62 -17.63
N VAL A 12 0.29 -18.42 -16.32
CA VAL A 12 0.19 -19.48 -15.29
C VAL A 12 -1.24 -19.61 -14.80
N ASP A 13 -1.77 -20.84 -14.77
CA ASP A 13 -3.11 -21.12 -14.26
C ASP A 13 -3.16 -20.91 -12.73
N VAL A 14 -4.07 -20.07 -12.28
CA VAL A 14 -4.33 -19.77 -10.88
C VAL A 14 -5.76 -20.13 -10.54
N LYS A 15 -5.97 -20.75 -9.38
CA LYS A 15 -7.27 -21.15 -8.87
C LYS A 15 -7.61 -20.33 -7.63
N GLY A 16 -8.88 -19.93 -7.56
CA GLY A 16 -9.42 -19.22 -6.38
C GLY A 16 -10.88 -19.56 -6.14
N PHE A 17 -11.45 -18.92 -5.13
CA PHE A 17 -12.85 -19.12 -4.74
C PHE A 17 -13.66 -17.83 -4.97
N PRO A 18 -14.96 -17.93 -5.23
CA PRO A 18 -15.83 -16.76 -5.38
C PRO A 18 -15.69 -15.78 -4.21
N GLY A 19 -15.57 -14.49 -4.52
CA GLY A 19 -15.40 -13.43 -3.53
C GLY A 19 -13.94 -13.02 -3.27
N GLN A 20 -12.98 -13.82 -3.69
CA GLN A 20 -11.56 -13.45 -3.60
C GLN A 20 -11.20 -12.37 -4.62
N THR A 21 -10.23 -11.54 -4.25
CA THR A 21 -9.54 -10.64 -5.18
C THR A 21 -8.44 -11.38 -5.94
N ILE A 22 -7.99 -10.80 -7.05
CA ILE A 22 -6.83 -11.33 -7.80
C ILE A 22 -5.59 -11.40 -6.90
N MET A 23 -5.42 -10.42 -6.00
CA MET A 23 -4.31 -10.40 -5.04
C MET A 23 -4.34 -11.60 -4.10
N GLU A 24 -5.50 -11.92 -3.51
CA GLU A 24 -5.67 -13.03 -2.58
C GLU A 24 -5.46 -14.38 -3.26
N ALA A 25 -6.01 -14.54 -4.47
CA ALA A 25 -5.82 -15.77 -5.24
C ALA A 25 -4.36 -15.94 -5.69
N ALA A 26 -3.69 -14.85 -6.09
CA ALA A 26 -2.27 -14.85 -6.45
C ALA A 26 -1.39 -15.25 -5.26
N ASP A 27 -1.65 -14.69 -4.06
CA ASP A 27 -0.93 -15.04 -2.84
C ASP A 27 -1.09 -16.52 -2.48
N ALA A 28 -2.31 -17.05 -2.58
CA ALA A 28 -2.58 -18.46 -2.34
C ALA A 28 -1.87 -19.39 -3.33
N ALA A 29 -1.65 -18.92 -4.55
CA ALA A 29 -0.92 -19.64 -5.60
C ALA A 29 0.60 -19.40 -5.59
N GLY A 30 1.12 -18.59 -4.66
CA GLY A 30 2.54 -18.22 -4.60
C GLY A 30 3.00 -17.27 -5.70
N VAL A 31 2.06 -16.60 -6.39
CA VAL A 31 2.34 -15.60 -7.43
C VAL A 31 2.45 -14.21 -6.80
N TYR A 32 3.63 -13.63 -6.83
CA TYR A 32 3.85 -12.33 -6.23
C TYR A 32 3.35 -11.18 -7.11
N ILE A 33 2.46 -10.35 -6.57
CA ILE A 33 2.04 -9.07 -7.14
C ILE A 33 2.58 -7.94 -6.25
N PRO A 34 3.36 -6.97 -6.80
CA PRO A 34 3.88 -5.82 -6.03
C PRO A 34 2.77 -5.02 -5.35
N ARG A 35 3.01 -4.59 -4.10
CA ARG A 35 2.00 -3.89 -3.29
C ARG A 35 2.63 -3.04 -2.20
N LEU A 36 1.91 -2.00 -1.72
CA LEU A 36 2.28 -1.21 -0.54
C LEU A 36 1.11 -0.98 0.41
N CYS A 37 -0.07 -0.54 -0.09
CA CYS A 37 -1.21 -0.26 0.79
C CYS A 37 -1.97 -1.53 1.22
N TYR A 38 -1.93 -2.60 0.43
CA TYR A 38 -2.56 -3.87 0.79
C TYR A 38 -1.82 -4.54 1.95
N LEU A 39 -2.57 -4.99 2.93
CA LEU A 39 -2.12 -5.89 3.99
C LEU A 39 -3.17 -6.97 4.14
N LYS A 40 -2.72 -8.22 4.30
CA LYS A 40 -3.63 -9.34 4.58
C LYS A 40 -4.42 -9.05 5.86
N ASP A 41 -5.66 -9.47 5.89
CA ASP A 41 -6.62 -9.28 7.01
C ASP A 41 -7.11 -7.84 7.22
N LEU A 42 -6.70 -6.89 6.36
CA LEU A 42 -7.29 -5.55 6.30
C LEU A 42 -8.10 -5.36 5.00
N THR A 43 -9.16 -4.57 5.09
CA THR A 43 -9.96 -4.20 3.90
C THR A 43 -9.08 -3.49 2.87
N PRO A 44 -9.00 -3.96 1.62
CA PRO A 44 -8.17 -3.33 0.60
C PRO A 44 -8.60 -1.88 0.32
N HIS A 45 -7.66 -0.94 0.42
CA HIS A 45 -7.93 0.48 0.16
C HIS A 45 -7.78 0.87 -1.33
N GLY A 46 -6.96 0.14 -2.09
CA GLY A 46 -6.77 0.37 -3.53
C GLY A 46 -6.06 1.68 -3.89
N SER A 47 -5.44 2.36 -2.93
CA SER A 47 -4.94 3.73 -3.04
C SER A 47 -3.59 3.84 -3.76
N CYS A 48 -2.59 3.04 -3.37
CA CYS A 48 -1.22 3.22 -3.85
C CYS A 48 -0.99 2.87 -5.32
N ARG A 49 -1.84 2.05 -5.92
CA ARG A 49 -1.77 1.59 -7.32
C ARG A 49 -0.51 0.80 -7.71
N VAL A 50 0.36 0.48 -6.77
CA VAL A 50 1.56 -0.36 -7.02
C VAL A 50 1.17 -1.76 -7.50
N CYS A 51 0.02 -2.27 -7.07
CA CYS A 51 -0.54 -3.55 -7.50
C CYS A 51 -1.31 -3.49 -8.82
N THR A 52 -1.12 -2.45 -9.64
CA THR A 52 -1.76 -2.36 -10.95
C THR A 52 -1.32 -3.51 -11.85
N ILE A 53 -2.30 -4.20 -12.39
CA ILE A 53 -2.23 -5.30 -13.36
C ILE A 53 -3.08 -4.94 -14.57
N LYS A 54 -2.96 -5.69 -15.66
CA LYS A 54 -3.95 -5.65 -16.73
C LYS A 54 -4.82 -6.89 -16.67
N VAL A 55 -6.12 -6.72 -16.70
CA VAL A 55 -7.13 -7.79 -16.81
C VAL A 55 -7.81 -7.63 -18.15
N ASP A 56 -7.63 -8.60 -19.04
CA ASP A 56 -8.10 -8.54 -20.44
C ASP A 56 -7.72 -7.18 -21.09
N GLY A 57 -6.46 -6.76 -20.91
CA GLY A 57 -5.90 -5.50 -21.45
C GLY A 57 -6.28 -4.23 -20.68
N ARG A 58 -7.14 -4.28 -19.66
CA ARG A 58 -7.56 -3.10 -18.87
C ARG A 58 -6.82 -3.00 -17.56
N ALA A 59 -6.28 -1.83 -17.26
CA ALA A 59 -5.55 -1.57 -16.00
C ALA A 59 -6.49 -1.59 -14.79
N GLN A 60 -6.24 -2.49 -13.83
CA GLN A 60 -7.00 -2.67 -12.60
C GLN A 60 -6.05 -2.78 -11.39
N ALA A 61 -6.56 -2.56 -10.18
CA ALA A 61 -5.81 -2.81 -8.96
C ALA A 61 -6.08 -4.24 -8.46
N ALA A 62 -5.08 -5.10 -8.44
CA ALA A 62 -5.23 -6.51 -8.05
C ALA A 62 -5.84 -6.70 -6.66
N CYS A 63 -5.57 -5.76 -5.73
CA CYS A 63 -6.09 -5.84 -4.36
C CYS A 63 -7.60 -5.58 -4.22
N THR A 64 -8.26 -5.02 -5.25
CA THR A 64 -9.70 -4.72 -5.24
C THR A 64 -10.45 -5.37 -6.39
N GLN A 65 -9.75 -5.94 -7.36
CA GLN A 65 -10.36 -6.58 -8.52
C GLN A 65 -10.75 -8.02 -8.17
N PRO A 66 -12.04 -8.39 -8.23
CA PRO A 66 -12.47 -9.77 -8.03
C PRO A 66 -11.94 -10.68 -9.14
N ILE A 67 -11.73 -11.96 -8.80
CA ILE A 67 -11.42 -13.00 -9.79
C ILE A 67 -12.66 -13.33 -10.63
N ALA A 68 -12.45 -13.71 -11.88
CA ALA A 68 -13.50 -14.21 -12.77
C ALA A 68 -12.95 -15.36 -13.61
N GLU A 69 -13.86 -16.24 -14.06
CA GLU A 69 -13.51 -17.42 -14.84
C GLU A 69 -12.89 -17.04 -16.19
N GLY A 70 -11.75 -17.64 -16.50
CA GLY A 70 -11.10 -17.54 -17.81
C GLY A 70 -10.43 -16.21 -18.13
N VAL A 71 -10.38 -15.23 -17.20
CA VAL A 71 -9.70 -13.94 -17.46
C VAL A 71 -8.19 -14.12 -17.56
N GLU A 72 -7.56 -13.30 -18.40
CA GLU A 72 -6.11 -13.22 -18.53
C GLU A 72 -5.56 -11.99 -17.82
N VAL A 73 -4.63 -12.22 -16.93
CA VAL A 73 -3.98 -11.18 -16.09
C VAL A 73 -2.51 -11.05 -16.47
N GLU A 74 -2.13 -9.84 -16.88
CA GLU A 74 -0.74 -9.46 -17.02
C GLU A 74 -0.27 -8.75 -15.75
N ASN A 75 0.80 -9.24 -15.14
CA ASN A 75 1.37 -8.67 -13.92
C ASN A 75 2.80 -8.20 -14.12
N ASN A 76 3.65 -9.01 -14.75
CA ASN A 76 5.09 -8.74 -14.87
C ASN A 76 5.46 -8.33 -16.30
N THR A 77 4.94 -7.22 -16.79
CA THR A 77 5.32 -6.64 -18.09
C THR A 77 6.24 -5.43 -17.92
N ALA A 78 7.02 -5.12 -18.95
CA ALA A 78 7.89 -3.94 -18.95
C ALA A 78 7.11 -2.65 -18.69
N GLU A 79 5.94 -2.48 -19.33
CA GLU A 79 5.06 -1.34 -19.17
C GLU A 79 4.55 -1.20 -17.73
N LEU A 80 4.06 -2.29 -17.13
CA LEU A 80 3.57 -2.27 -15.75
C LEU A 80 4.69 -1.97 -14.74
N ASN A 81 5.88 -2.52 -14.98
CA ASN A 81 7.02 -2.28 -14.11
C ASN A 81 7.55 -0.84 -14.24
N GLU A 82 7.47 -0.22 -15.42
CA GLU A 82 7.77 1.20 -15.59
C GLU A 82 6.77 2.09 -14.83
N LYS A 83 5.48 1.84 -14.96
CA LYS A 83 4.45 2.54 -14.17
C LYS A 83 4.65 2.39 -12.66
N ARG A 84 5.06 1.20 -12.21
CA ARG A 84 5.38 0.96 -10.80
C ARG A 84 6.61 1.75 -10.35
N ARG A 85 7.65 1.84 -11.20
CA ARG A 85 8.82 2.71 -10.92
C ARG A 85 8.38 4.16 -10.73
N ASP A 86 7.55 4.69 -11.61
CA ASP A 86 7.06 6.05 -11.52
C ASP A 86 6.29 6.31 -10.21
N ILE A 87 5.42 5.38 -9.82
CA ILE A 87 4.66 5.48 -8.57
C ILE A 87 5.59 5.43 -7.35
N ILE A 88 6.54 4.52 -7.32
CA ILE A 88 7.49 4.39 -6.21
C ILE A 88 8.39 5.62 -6.13
N ASP A 89 8.84 6.14 -7.27
CA ASP A 89 9.65 7.34 -7.35
C ASP A 89 8.90 8.56 -6.81
N MET A 90 7.62 8.74 -7.18
CA MET A 90 6.76 9.78 -6.63
C MET A 90 6.64 9.68 -5.11
N PHE A 91 6.49 8.48 -4.53
CA PHE A 91 6.47 8.33 -3.07
C PHE A 91 7.76 8.82 -2.41
N PHE A 92 8.92 8.61 -3.03
CA PHE A 92 10.20 9.08 -2.48
C PHE A 92 10.34 10.60 -2.54
N VAL A 93 9.80 11.28 -3.55
CA VAL A 93 9.96 12.73 -3.73
C VAL A 93 8.86 13.56 -3.07
N GLU A 94 7.67 12.95 -2.82
CA GLU A 94 6.55 13.59 -2.13
C GLU A 94 6.73 13.63 -0.60
N GLY A 95 7.62 12.81 -0.05
CA GLY A 95 7.93 12.75 1.39
C GLY A 95 9.40 13.05 1.65
N ASN A 96 9.74 13.30 2.92
CA ASN A 96 11.12 13.51 3.35
C ASN A 96 11.77 12.16 3.74
N HIS A 97 11.91 11.26 2.78
CA HIS A 97 12.44 9.91 2.99
C HIS A 97 13.98 9.88 3.02
N PHE A 98 14.57 10.31 4.12
CA PHE A 98 16.03 10.26 4.33
C PHE A 98 16.45 8.89 4.84
N CYS A 99 16.57 7.91 3.96
CA CYS A 99 16.81 6.50 4.31
C CYS A 99 18.06 6.27 5.17
N MET A 100 19.10 7.09 5.01
CA MET A 100 20.34 6.98 5.79
C MET A 100 20.14 7.21 7.29
N PHE A 101 19.12 7.98 7.68
CA PHE A 101 18.81 8.33 9.07
C PHE A 101 17.47 7.74 9.55
N CYS A 102 16.90 6.82 8.79
CA CYS A 102 15.61 6.21 9.08
C CYS A 102 15.80 4.88 9.81
N GLU A 103 15.18 4.73 10.98
CA GLU A 103 15.21 3.48 11.74
C GLU A 103 14.53 2.31 11.01
N LYS A 104 13.74 2.57 9.97
CA LYS A 104 13.14 1.55 9.09
C LYS A 104 14.06 1.15 7.94
N SER A 105 15.22 1.77 7.78
CA SER A 105 16.16 1.38 6.71
C SER A 105 16.59 -0.09 6.87
N GLY A 106 16.52 -0.84 5.77
CA GLY A 106 16.75 -2.29 5.77
C GLY A 106 15.51 -3.14 6.11
N ASN A 107 14.47 -2.55 6.73
CA ASN A 107 13.18 -3.21 7.00
C ASN A 107 12.01 -2.29 6.59
N CYS A 108 12.06 -1.78 5.37
CA CYS A 108 11.05 -0.87 4.80
C CYS A 108 10.52 -1.41 3.48
N GLU A 109 9.20 -1.59 3.39
CA GLU A 109 8.56 -2.11 2.17
C GLU A 109 8.70 -1.17 0.97
N LEU A 110 8.70 0.16 1.19
CA LEU A 110 8.93 1.14 0.11
C LEU A 110 10.35 1.00 -0.44
N GLN A 111 11.36 0.88 0.43
CA GLN A 111 12.75 0.66 0.05
C GLN A 111 12.93 -0.68 -0.67
N ALA A 112 12.33 -1.75 -0.15
CA ALA A 112 12.37 -3.07 -0.80
C ALA A 112 11.74 -3.04 -2.20
N MET A 113 10.68 -2.25 -2.38
CA MET A 113 10.02 -2.08 -3.68
C MET A 113 10.92 -1.32 -4.66
N ALA A 114 11.64 -0.28 -4.20
CA ALA A 114 12.63 0.44 -5.01
C ALA A 114 13.74 -0.49 -5.49
N TYR A 115 14.31 -1.29 -4.61
CA TYR A 115 15.34 -2.27 -4.98
C TYR A 115 14.82 -3.30 -5.99
N ARG A 116 13.63 -3.83 -5.76
CA ARG A 116 12.99 -4.80 -6.68
C ARG A 116 12.78 -4.23 -8.08
N LEU A 117 12.48 -2.96 -8.18
CA LEU A 117 12.25 -2.27 -9.46
C LEU A 117 13.51 -1.62 -10.05
N GLY A 118 14.66 -1.77 -9.40
CA GLY A 118 15.95 -1.23 -9.87
C GLY A 118 16.04 0.30 -9.79
N ILE A 119 15.36 0.93 -8.83
CA ILE A 119 15.42 2.37 -8.61
C ILE A 119 16.65 2.66 -7.75
N CYS A 120 17.65 3.33 -8.32
CA CYS A 120 18.87 3.73 -7.62
C CYS A 120 18.81 5.18 -7.11
N ALA A 121 18.05 6.04 -7.80
CA ALA A 121 17.84 7.43 -7.45
C ALA A 121 16.49 7.90 -8.01
N PRO A 122 15.79 8.83 -7.36
CA PRO A 122 14.60 9.43 -7.89
C PRO A 122 14.87 10.21 -9.17
N LYS A 123 13.96 10.09 -10.14
CA LYS A 123 14.02 10.85 -11.40
C LYS A 123 13.22 12.16 -11.34
N TYR A 124 12.25 12.24 -10.41
CA TYR A 124 11.45 13.44 -10.20
C TYR A 124 12.11 14.36 -9.16
N PRO A 125 11.87 15.68 -9.22
CA PRO A 125 12.42 16.63 -8.25
C PRO A 125 11.76 16.43 -6.87
N PHE A 126 12.55 16.51 -5.80
CA PHE A 126 12.05 16.46 -4.43
C PHE A 126 11.15 17.65 -4.11
N GLN A 127 10.06 17.40 -3.42
CA GLN A 127 9.07 18.41 -3.05
C GLN A 127 9.38 19.09 -1.71
N PHE A 128 10.17 18.45 -0.84
CA PHE A 128 10.52 18.95 0.51
C PHE A 128 9.32 19.49 1.29
N PRO A 129 8.26 18.69 1.48
CA PRO A 129 7.06 19.15 2.16
C PRO A 129 7.36 19.52 3.62
N ASP A 130 6.65 20.55 4.12
CA ASP A 130 6.65 20.86 5.56
C ASP A 130 5.66 19.91 6.26
N CYS A 131 6.18 18.86 6.87
CA CYS A 131 5.40 17.83 7.53
C CYS A 131 5.63 17.86 9.05
N SER A 132 4.53 17.91 9.80
CA SER A 132 4.57 17.89 11.26
C SER A 132 4.90 16.50 11.81
N LEU A 133 5.58 16.49 12.95
CA LEU A 133 5.81 15.33 13.78
C LEU A 133 4.95 15.46 15.05
N ASP A 134 4.33 14.39 15.50
CA ASP A 134 3.61 14.31 16.78
C ASP A 134 4.21 13.20 17.63
N ALA A 135 4.89 13.58 18.70
CA ALA A 135 5.54 12.71 19.69
C ALA A 135 4.98 12.97 21.10
N THR A 136 3.72 13.32 21.20
CA THR A 136 3.06 13.63 22.49
C THR A 136 2.68 12.40 23.29
N HIS A 137 2.51 11.24 22.64
CA HIS A 137 2.23 9.97 23.32
C HIS A 137 3.53 9.32 23.83
N PRO A 138 3.55 8.70 25.04
CA PRO A 138 4.77 8.12 25.63
C PRO A 138 5.39 6.99 24.80
N ASP A 139 4.58 6.17 24.15
CA ASP A 139 5.04 4.95 23.46
C ASP A 139 4.97 5.02 21.94
N LEU A 140 4.34 6.05 21.39
CA LEU A 140 4.07 6.17 19.94
C LEU A 140 4.36 7.58 19.44
N PHE A 141 4.80 7.66 18.19
CA PHE A 141 4.89 8.95 17.50
C PHE A 141 4.44 8.83 16.05
N ILE A 142 3.96 9.92 15.49
CA ILE A 142 3.60 10.03 14.08
C ILE A 142 4.60 10.95 13.38
N ASP A 143 5.42 10.38 12.51
CA ASP A 143 6.28 11.14 11.59
C ASP A 143 5.63 11.20 10.21
N ARG A 144 5.02 12.34 9.88
CA ARG A 144 4.36 12.53 8.60
C ARG A 144 5.33 12.70 7.43
N ASN A 145 6.61 12.97 7.71
CA ASN A 145 7.65 13.01 6.69
C ASN A 145 7.84 11.66 5.97
N ARG A 146 7.54 10.57 6.66
CA ARG A 146 7.72 9.20 6.17
C ARG A 146 6.40 8.54 5.75
N CYS A 147 5.31 9.30 5.79
CA CYS A 147 3.98 8.79 5.50
C CYS A 147 3.72 8.77 3.99
N ILE A 148 3.48 7.58 3.44
CA ILE A 148 3.10 7.37 2.02
C ILE A 148 1.58 7.30 1.82
N LEU A 149 0.79 7.70 2.80
CA LEU A 149 -0.67 7.69 2.77
C LEU A 149 -1.28 6.33 2.41
N CYS A 150 -0.63 5.24 2.80
CA CYS A 150 -1.09 3.87 2.48
C CYS A 150 -2.41 3.48 3.16
N GLY A 151 -2.82 4.16 4.24
CA GLY A 151 -4.06 3.93 4.96
C GLY A 151 -4.10 2.68 5.84
N ARG A 152 -2.99 1.97 6.02
CA ARG A 152 -2.96 0.78 6.88
C ARG A 152 -3.32 1.10 8.33
N CYS A 153 -2.76 2.18 8.90
CA CYS A 153 -3.10 2.62 10.26
C CYS A 153 -4.58 3.02 10.39
N VAL A 154 -5.13 3.71 9.40
CA VAL A 154 -6.56 4.07 9.37
C VAL A 154 -7.42 2.80 9.40
N ASN A 155 -7.08 1.84 8.55
CA ASN A 155 -7.83 0.58 8.43
C ASN A 155 -7.69 -0.30 9.68
N ALA A 156 -6.47 -0.44 10.21
CA ALA A 156 -6.22 -1.23 11.42
C ALA A 156 -7.00 -0.66 12.62
N SER A 157 -6.89 0.65 12.85
CA SER A 157 -7.59 1.32 13.94
C SER A 157 -9.12 1.23 13.82
N LYS A 158 -9.65 1.17 12.58
CA LYS A 158 -11.08 1.05 12.35
C LYS A 158 -11.60 -0.39 12.45
N VAL A 159 -10.86 -1.35 11.87
CA VAL A 159 -11.35 -2.73 11.67
C VAL A 159 -10.88 -3.66 12.79
N ILE A 160 -9.64 -3.49 13.27
CA ILE A 160 -9.06 -4.36 14.31
C ILE A 160 -9.32 -3.78 15.69
N ASP A 161 -9.00 -2.49 15.88
CA ASP A 161 -9.12 -1.85 17.20
C ASP A 161 -10.52 -1.30 17.48
N GLU A 162 -11.37 -1.16 16.45
CA GLU A 162 -12.73 -0.58 16.51
C GLU A 162 -12.78 0.84 17.11
N LYS A 163 -11.65 1.57 17.10
CA LYS A 163 -11.47 2.88 17.74
C LYS A 163 -11.50 4.06 16.78
N SER A 164 -11.19 3.85 15.48
CA SER A 164 -11.12 4.89 14.47
C SER A 164 -10.25 6.10 14.90
N VAL A 165 -9.08 5.81 15.49
CA VAL A 165 -8.15 6.86 15.96
C VAL A 165 -7.58 7.67 14.79
N PHE A 166 -7.28 7.01 13.68
CA PHE A 166 -6.67 7.61 12.51
C PHE A 166 -7.69 7.83 11.39
N GLU A 167 -7.58 8.98 10.71
CA GLU A 167 -8.44 9.31 9.57
C GLU A 167 -7.67 10.13 8.54
N PHE A 168 -8.12 10.10 7.28
CA PHE A 168 -7.60 10.97 6.24
C PHE A 168 -8.26 12.34 6.31
N VAL A 169 -7.46 13.41 6.29
CA VAL A 169 -7.94 14.79 6.20
C VAL A 169 -7.24 15.52 5.06
N GLY A 170 -7.88 16.58 4.57
CA GLY A 170 -7.37 17.38 3.46
C GLY A 170 -7.56 16.72 2.09
N ARG A 171 -7.09 17.39 1.04
CA ARG A 171 -7.20 16.95 -0.36
C ARG A 171 -5.93 17.28 -1.14
N GLY A 172 -5.63 16.49 -2.18
CA GLY A 172 -4.45 16.70 -3.01
C GLY A 172 -3.17 16.69 -2.18
N ALA A 173 -2.29 17.65 -2.42
CA ALA A 173 -1.01 17.80 -1.69
C ALA A 173 -1.19 18.07 -0.18
N ALA A 174 -2.35 18.60 0.24
CA ALA A 174 -2.67 18.83 1.66
C ALA A 174 -3.25 17.59 2.37
N LYS A 175 -3.40 16.45 1.67
CA LYS A 175 -3.90 15.22 2.28
C LYS A 175 -2.90 14.67 3.28
N LYS A 176 -3.38 14.36 4.48
CA LYS A 176 -2.55 13.78 5.56
C LYS A 176 -3.37 12.86 6.45
N ILE A 177 -2.67 12.09 7.29
CA ILE A 177 -3.29 11.35 8.40
C ILE A 177 -3.41 12.30 9.60
N ALA A 178 -4.61 12.35 10.16
CA ALA A 178 -4.91 13.01 11.43
C ALA A 178 -5.36 11.98 12.46
N VAL A 179 -5.37 12.38 13.71
CA VAL A 179 -5.90 11.62 14.84
C VAL A 179 -7.24 12.21 15.30
N ASN A 180 -8.03 11.46 16.05
CA ASN A 180 -9.35 11.86 16.54
C ASN A 180 -9.31 12.78 17.78
N ALA A 181 -8.17 13.45 18.00
CA ALA A 181 -7.93 14.43 19.06
C ALA A 181 -6.97 15.53 18.57
N ASP A 182 -6.67 16.53 19.39
CA ASP A 182 -5.71 17.59 19.03
C ASP A 182 -4.29 17.05 18.87
N THR A 183 -3.91 16.08 19.70
CA THR A 183 -2.60 15.41 19.68
C THR A 183 -2.76 13.90 19.87
N LEU A 184 -1.69 13.16 19.58
CA LEU A 184 -1.66 11.71 19.75
C LEU A 184 -1.90 11.29 21.21
N ALA A 185 -1.39 12.03 22.20
CA ALA A 185 -1.63 11.78 23.63
C ALA A 185 -3.10 11.91 24.04
N GLY A 186 -3.87 12.73 23.33
CA GLY A 186 -5.30 12.92 23.61
C GLY A 186 -6.22 11.86 23.02
N THR A 187 -5.68 10.89 22.26
CA THR A 187 -6.49 9.83 21.65
C THR A 187 -6.85 8.74 22.66
N ASN A 188 -7.85 7.93 22.31
CA ASN A 188 -8.19 6.72 23.06
C ASN A 188 -7.41 5.48 22.58
N MET A 189 -6.28 5.70 21.93
CA MET A 189 -5.40 4.62 21.51
C MET A 189 -4.77 3.98 22.75
N ALA A 190 -5.11 2.74 23.03
CA ALA A 190 -4.34 1.92 23.97
C ALA A 190 -3.17 1.31 23.18
N VAL A 191 -2.01 1.28 23.79
CA VAL A 191 -0.96 0.37 23.35
C VAL A 191 -1.52 -1.03 23.58
N SER A 192 -1.61 -1.84 22.52
CA SER A 192 -1.96 -3.25 22.70
C SER A 192 -0.83 -3.91 23.45
N ASP A 193 -1.15 -4.52 24.57
CA ASP A 193 -0.24 -5.39 25.31
C ASP A 193 0.32 -6.52 24.44
#